data_6fb20def6d61a843d8167ac45d98fd0a
#
_entry.id   6fb20def6d61a843d8167ac45d98fd0a
#
_cell.length_a   1.000
_cell.length_b   1.000
_cell.length_c   1.000
_cell.angle_alpha   90.00
_cell.angle_beta   90.00
_cell.angle_gamma   90.00
#
_symmetry.space_group_name_H-M   'P 1'
#
loop_
_entity.id
_entity.type
_entity.pdbx_description
1 polymer ?
#
loop_
_entity_poly.entity_id
_entity_poly.type
_entity_poly.pdbx_seq_one_letter_code
_entity_poly.pdbx_strand_id
1 'polypeptide(L)'
;MKDFTGNPEFPIWLIGDSPPEAWADKLDTPLDPRHPARHSIWTSVADPMQDRLYRQRKMRLDTSHLYIRNAMNQPISAPKINERRILSQEALKEMLDKYKPSIVLTFGVSAFLISLLASGENPSVFATSAKLLGQQFRSRIEKFHDDKVNIIPLLHASIARGKFLEAHRDFVGTYGQVPPNYFDYVGTKFADLLLAKLSDKPIWIE
;
A
#
# COMPACT_ATOMS: atom_id res chain seq x y z
N MET A 1 -10.77 10.66 -14.19
CA MET A 1 -9.55 10.48 -13.37
C MET A 1 -8.53 9.69 -14.19
N LYS A 2 -7.24 10.06 -14.14
CA LYS A 2 -6.16 9.24 -14.72
C LYS A 2 -6.04 7.92 -13.95
N ASP A 3 -5.61 6.85 -14.63
CA ASP A 3 -5.49 5.53 -14.00
C ASP A 3 -4.37 5.45 -12.97
N PHE A 4 -3.33 6.26 -13.14
CA PHE A 4 -2.17 6.29 -12.25
C PHE A 4 -1.45 7.66 -12.25
N THR A 5 -0.54 7.81 -11.31
CA THR A 5 0.47 8.88 -11.24
C THR A 5 1.83 8.30 -10.85
N GLY A 6 2.90 9.05 -11.07
CA GLY A 6 4.27 8.63 -10.77
C GLY A 6 4.90 7.80 -11.88
N ASN A 7 6.02 7.18 -11.56
CA ASN A 7 6.83 6.40 -12.50
C ASN A 7 6.63 4.89 -12.29
N PRO A 8 6.08 4.13 -13.25
CA PRO A 8 5.90 2.69 -13.10
C PRO A 8 7.21 1.89 -13.02
N GLU A 9 8.34 2.46 -13.44
CA GLU A 9 9.67 1.84 -13.28
C GLU A 9 10.22 1.98 -11.85
N PHE A 10 9.59 2.83 -11.02
CA PHE A 10 10.00 2.96 -9.63
C PHE A 10 9.67 1.68 -8.85
N PRO A 11 10.60 1.14 -8.04
CA PRO A 11 10.45 -0.19 -7.45
C PRO A 11 9.43 -0.27 -6.31
N ILE A 12 8.81 0.84 -5.93
CA ILE A 12 7.80 0.91 -4.87
C ILE A 12 6.50 1.48 -5.44
N TRP A 13 5.44 0.66 -5.36
CA TRP A 13 4.11 1.01 -5.83
C TRP A 13 3.12 1.13 -4.69
N LEU A 14 2.17 2.04 -4.82
CA LEU A 14 1.04 2.22 -3.92
C LEU A 14 -0.26 1.90 -4.65
N ILE A 15 -1.01 0.92 -4.16
CA ILE A 15 -2.29 0.51 -4.75
C ILE A 15 -3.42 0.82 -3.76
N GLY A 16 -4.23 1.82 -4.09
CA GLY A 16 -5.49 2.12 -3.40
C GLY A 16 -6.59 1.14 -3.81
N ASP A 17 -7.75 1.21 -3.16
CA ASP A 17 -8.88 0.32 -3.46
C ASP A 17 -9.60 0.78 -4.75
N SER A 18 -10.46 1.78 -4.62
CA SER A 18 -11.25 2.38 -5.70
C SER A 18 -11.46 3.87 -5.42
N PRO A 19 -11.76 4.69 -6.43
CA PRO A 19 -12.10 6.08 -6.18
C PRO A 19 -13.39 6.16 -5.36
N PRO A 20 -13.44 7.05 -4.34
CA PRO A 20 -14.68 7.30 -3.61
C PRO A 20 -15.76 7.89 -4.55
N GLU A 21 -16.98 7.40 -4.47
CA GLU A 21 -18.08 7.79 -5.36
C GLU A 21 -18.29 9.32 -5.40
N ALA A 22 -18.32 9.96 -4.23
CA ALA A 22 -18.52 11.41 -4.14
C ALA A 22 -17.36 12.25 -4.73
N TRP A 23 -16.24 11.61 -5.06
CA TRP A 23 -15.03 12.25 -5.56
C TRP A 23 -14.58 11.76 -6.94
N ALA A 24 -15.21 10.74 -7.49
CA ALA A 24 -14.79 10.09 -8.74
C ALA A 24 -14.65 11.09 -9.91
N ASP A 25 -15.57 12.05 -10.00
CA ASP A 25 -15.57 13.07 -11.06
C ASP A 25 -14.74 14.32 -10.69
N LYS A 26 -14.26 14.42 -9.45
CA LYS A 26 -13.55 15.60 -8.94
C LYS A 26 -12.05 15.43 -8.86
N LEU A 27 -11.59 14.18 -8.90
CA LEU A 27 -10.18 13.85 -8.76
C LEU A 27 -9.55 13.60 -10.12
N ASP A 28 -8.37 14.14 -10.35
CA ASP A 28 -7.62 13.95 -11.59
C ASP A 28 -6.73 12.70 -11.54
N THR A 29 -6.26 12.33 -10.34
CA THR A 29 -5.32 11.23 -10.12
C THR A 29 -5.64 10.42 -8.86
N PRO A 30 -5.21 9.16 -8.77
CA PRO A 30 -5.21 8.43 -7.51
C PRO A 30 -4.40 9.15 -6.43
N LEU A 31 -4.88 9.13 -5.20
CA LEU A 31 -4.32 9.87 -4.06
C LEU A 31 -4.12 11.37 -4.32
N ASP A 32 -5.01 11.97 -5.10
CA ASP A 32 -5.03 13.40 -5.37
C ASP A 32 -4.96 14.21 -4.07
N PRO A 33 -4.08 15.23 -3.99
CA PRO A 33 -3.91 16.04 -2.77
C PRO A 33 -5.17 16.73 -2.29
N ARG A 34 -6.15 16.95 -3.17
CA ARG A 34 -7.44 17.54 -2.81
C ARG A 34 -8.32 16.58 -2.00
N HIS A 35 -8.07 15.27 -2.07
CA HIS A 35 -8.84 14.31 -1.29
C HIS A 35 -8.31 14.20 0.15
N PRO A 36 -9.17 14.42 1.18
CA PRO A 36 -8.74 14.42 2.56
C PRO A 36 -8.06 13.12 3.02
N ALA A 37 -8.40 11.99 2.41
CA ALA A 37 -7.82 10.70 2.74
C ALA A 37 -6.31 10.61 2.43
N ARG A 38 -5.79 11.39 1.49
CA ARG A 38 -4.34 11.41 1.19
C ARG A 38 -3.51 11.72 2.42
N HIS A 39 -3.87 12.77 3.16
CA HIS A 39 -3.14 13.16 4.36
C HIS A 39 -3.28 12.17 5.52
N SER A 40 -4.39 11.41 5.54
CA SER A 40 -4.65 10.47 6.63
C SER A 40 -3.93 9.13 6.49
N ILE A 41 -3.43 8.79 5.31
CA ILE A 41 -2.85 7.46 5.06
C ILE A 41 -1.37 7.55 4.80
N TRP A 42 -1.04 8.21 3.71
CA TRP A 42 0.34 8.23 3.24
C TRP A 42 1.22 9.09 4.12
N THR A 43 0.80 10.31 4.43
CA THR A 43 1.58 11.22 5.27
C THR A 43 1.85 10.60 6.65
N SER A 44 0.85 9.99 7.26
CA SER A 44 1.00 9.39 8.59
C SER A 44 1.92 8.16 8.61
N VAL A 45 2.04 7.41 7.52
CA VAL A 45 3.00 6.30 7.40
C VAL A 45 4.36 6.80 6.90
N ALA A 46 4.35 7.73 5.95
CA ALA A 46 5.58 8.26 5.36
C ALA A 46 6.42 9.03 6.38
N ASP A 47 5.81 9.85 7.23
CA ASP A 47 6.55 10.67 8.18
C ASP A 47 7.35 9.81 9.20
N PRO A 48 6.77 8.81 9.90
CA PRO A 48 7.53 7.91 10.76
C PRO A 48 8.61 7.13 10.01
N MET A 49 8.32 6.68 8.78
CA MET A 49 9.30 5.99 7.94
C MET A 49 10.48 6.91 7.59
N GLN A 50 10.21 8.11 7.10
CA GLN A 50 11.24 9.08 6.70
C GLN A 50 12.10 9.53 7.89
N ASP A 51 11.49 9.77 9.06
CA ASP A 51 12.20 10.11 10.28
C ASP A 51 13.17 8.98 10.68
N ARG A 52 12.72 7.73 10.64
CA ARG A 52 13.55 6.57 10.96
C ARG A 52 14.70 6.39 9.97
N LEU A 53 14.43 6.49 8.66
CA LEU A 53 15.46 6.42 7.62
C LEU A 53 16.54 7.49 7.82
N TYR A 54 16.12 8.72 8.07
CA TYR A 54 17.03 9.83 8.29
C TYR A 54 17.87 9.66 9.56
N ARG A 55 17.27 9.21 10.67
CA ARG A 55 18.01 8.95 11.91
C ARG A 55 19.06 7.85 11.76
N GLN A 56 18.76 6.81 11.00
CA GLN A 56 19.66 5.67 10.83
C GLN A 56 20.76 5.88 9.78
N ARG A 57 20.44 6.52 8.67
CA ARG A 57 21.33 6.60 7.48
C ARG A 57 21.55 8.00 6.92
N LYS A 58 20.88 9.03 7.47
CA LYS A 58 20.86 10.39 6.90
C LYS A 58 20.31 10.46 5.47
N MET A 59 19.50 9.48 5.10
CA MET A 59 18.87 9.33 3.78
C MET A 59 17.36 9.33 3.91
N ARG A 60 16.67 9.69 2.85
CA ARG A 60 15.22 9.63 2.76
C ARG A 60 14.80 8.90 1.49
N LEU A 61 13.64 8.29 1.51
CA LEU A 61 13.03 7.75 0.30
C LEU A 61 12.60 8.90 -0.61
N ASP A 62 12.93 8.83 -1.88
CA ASP A 62 12.37 9.74 -2.89
C ASP A 62 10.91 9.38 -3.17
N THR A 63 10.00 10.12 -2.57
CA THR A 63 8.56 9.89 -2.74
C THR A 63 7.98 10.54 -4.00
N SER A 64 8.76 11.34 -4.74
CA SER A 64 8.29 12.04 -5.95
C SER A 64 8.05 11.10 -7.13
N HIS A 65 8.74 9.96 -7.15
CA HIS A 65 8.67 8.96 -8.22
C HIS A 65 7.75 7.77 -7.90
N LEU A 66 7.17 7.72 -6.71
CA LEU A 66 6.27 6.63 -6.34
C LEU A 66 5.17 6.43 -7.38
N TYR A 67 5.03 5.18 -7.85
CA TYR A 67 3.90 4.83 -8.71
C TYR A 67 2.65 4.61 -7.87
N ILE A 68 1.58 5.29 -8.21
CA ILE A 68 0.34 5.28 -7.45
C ILE A 68 -0.84 5.03 -8.39
N ARG A 69 -1.65 4.02 -8.08
CA ARG A 69 -2.92 3.75 -8.77
C ARG A 69 -3.96 3.20 -7.80
N ASN A 70 -5.21 3.12 -8.27
CA ASN A 70 -6.22 2.29 -7.61
C ASN A 70 -6.25 0.88 -8.22
N ALA A 71 -6.60 -0.11 -7.42
CA ALA A 71 -6.86 -1.47 -7.90
C ALA A 71 -8.04 -1.49 -8.88
N MET A 72 -9.00 -0.60 -8.66
CA MET A 72 -10.16 -0.40 -9.54
C MET A 72 -10.27 1.07 -9.95
N ASN A 73 -10.48 1.34 -11.25
CA ASN A 73 -10.59 2.69 -11.80
C ASN A 73 -11.97 3.33 -11.61
N GLN A 74 -12.94 2.58 -11.11
CA GLN A 74 -14.32 3.01 -10.92
C GLN A 74 -14.76 2.78 -9.48
N PRO A 75 -15.72 3.58 -8.96
CA PRO A 75 -16.32 3.33 -7.66
C PRO A 75 -16.92 1.93 -7.56
N ILE A 76 -16.95 1.36 -6.36
CA ILE A 76 -17.53 0.02 -6.09
C ILE A 76 -19.02 -0.04 -6.44
N SER A 77 -19.75 1.08 -6.34
CA SER A 77 -21.15 1.21 -6.72
C SER A 77 -21.41 1.23 -8.23
N ALA A 78 -20.36 1.30 -9.06
CA ALA A 78 -20.52 1.36 -10.51
C ALA A 78 -21.18 0.10 -11.08
N PRO A 79 -22.00 0.22 -12.16
CA PRO A 79 -22.58 -0.92 -12.82
C PRO A 79 -21.53 -1.92 -13.31
N LYS A 80 -21.89 -3.22 -13.32
CA LYS A 80 -21.02 -4.31 -13.78
C LYS A 80 -19.68 -4.41 -13.03
N ILE A 81 -19.69 -4.19 -11.73
CA ILE A 81 -18.50 -4.12 -10.91
C ILE A 81 -17.62 -5.39 -10.98
N ASN A 82 -18.23 -6.57 -11.11
CA ASN A 82 -17.49 -7.83 -11.20
C ASN A 82 -16.72 -7.96 -12.52
N GLU A 83 -17.33 -7.58 -13.67
CA GLU A 83 -16.63 -7.54 -14.96
C GLU A 83 -15.46 -6.55 -14.90
N ARG A 84 -15.69 -5.37 -14.33
CA ARG A 84 -14.66 -4.34 -14.16
C ARG A 84 -13.53 -4.75 -13.23
N ARG A 85 -13.83 -5.56 -12.21
CA ARG A 85 -12.79 -6.12 -11.31
C ARG A 85 -11.86 -7.06 -12.07
N ILE A 86 -12.40 -7.90 -12.94
CA ILE A 86 -11.61 -8.81 -13.79
C ILE A 86 -10.69 -7.99 -14.70
N LEU A 87 -11.24 -7.01 -15.44
CA LEU A 87 -10.45 -6.15 -16.32
C LEU A 87 -9.36 -5.36 -15.57
N SER A 88 -9.68 -4.87 -14.38
CA SER A 88 -8.70 -4.16 -13.54
C SER A 88 -7.59 -5.08 -13.04
N GLN A 89 -7.93 -6.33 -12.71
CA GLN A 89 -6.95 -7.34 -12.33
C GLN A 89 -6.03 -7.71 -13.49
N GLU A 90 -6.58 -7.91 -14.70
CA GLU A 90 -5.79 -8.19 -15.91
C GLU A 90 -4.84 -7.04 -16.23
N ALA A 91 -5.34 -5.80 -16.23
CA ALA A 91 -4.51 -4.61 -16.46
C ALA A 91 -3.41 -4.46 -15.38
N LEU A 92 -3.70 -4.76 -14.12
CA LEU A 92 -2.69 -4.75 -13.07
C LEU A 92 -1.67 -5.87 -13.27
N LYS A 93 -2.11 -7.07 -13.69
CA LYS A 93 -1.21 -8.18 -14.00
C LYS A 93 -0.21 -7.81 -15.10
N GLU A 94 -0.67 -7.25 -16.22
CA GLU A 94 0.20 -6.80 -17.31
C GLU A 94 1.26 -5.80 -16.82
N MET A 95 0.87 -4.88 -15.94
CA MET A 95 1.77 -3.89 -15.36
C MET A 95 2.80 -4.54 -14.43
N LEU A 96 2.37 -5.47 -13.56
CA LEU A 96 3.27 -6.20 -12.65
C LEU A 96 4.28 -7.07 -13.42
N ASP A 97 3.82 -7.75 -14.47
CA ASP A 97 4.67 -8.58 -15.32
C ASP A 97 5.71 -7.75 -16.09
N LYS A 98 5.31 -6.55 -16.54
CA LYS A 98 6.17 -5.65 -17.31
C LYS A 98 7.22 -4.96 -16.46
N TYR A 99 6.81 -4.37 -15.32
CA TYR A 99 7.68 -3.48 -14.54
C TYR A 99 8.33 -4.14 -13.33
N LYS A 100 7.75 -5.23 -12.82
CA LYS A 100 8.27 -6.06 -11.72
C LYS A 100 8.73 -5.23 -10.50
N PRO A 101 7.85 -4.40 -9.92
CA PRO A 101 8.21 -3.61 -8.75
C PRO A 101 8.66 -4.52 -7.61
N SER A 102 9.64 -4.10 -6.82
CA SER A 102 10.09 -4.86 -5.65
C SER A 102 9.02 -4.92 -4.55
N ILE A 103 8.29 -3.82 -4.39
CA ILE A 103 7.27 -3.66 -3.34
C ILE A 103 6.00 -3.06 -3.91
N VAL A 104 4.87 -3.67 -3.57
CA VAL A 104 3.52 -3.13 -3.82
C VAL A 104 2.80 -3.01 -2.48
N LEU A 105 2.63 -1.78 -1.99
CA LEU A 105 1.82 -1.49 -0.80
C LEU A 105 0.36 -1.35 -1.20
N THR A 106 -0.52 -2.13 -0.59
CA THR A 106 -1.95 -2.14 -0.89
C THR A 106 -2.77 -1.62 0.28
N PHE A 107 -3.70 -0.71 0.02
CA PHE A 107 -4.52 -0.08 1.05
C PHE A 107 -5.90 -0.71 1.13
N GLY A 108 -6.07 -1.64 2.07
CA GLY A 108 -7.32 -2.34 2.32
C GLY A 108 -7.42 -3.73 1.70
N VAL A 109 -8.48 -4.43 2.03
CA VAL A 109 -8.71 -5.84 1.65
C VAL A 109 -8.85 -6.02 0.15
N SER A 110 -9.67 -5.20 -0.52
CA SER A 110 -9.90 -5.35 -1.97
C SER A 110 -8.64 -5.11 -2.78
N ALA A 111 -7.91 -4.02 -2.49
CA ALA A 111 -6.64 -3.72 -3.15
C ALA A 111 -5.63 -4.86 -2.96
N PHE A 112 -5.56 -5.41 -1.76
CA PHE A 112 -4.69 -6.54 -1.45
C PHE A 112 -5.05 -7.79 -2.26
N LEU A 113 -6.33 -8.19 -2.24
CA LEU A 113 -6.78 -9.38 -2.96
C LEU A 113 -6.60 -9.27 -4.48
N ILE A 114 -6.99 -8.13 -5.07
CA ILE A 114 -6.81 -7.89 -6.50
C ILE A 114 -5.33 -7.94 -6.87
N SER A 115 -4.46 -7.35 -6.06
CA SER A 115 -3.00 -7.36 -6.32
C SER A 115 -2.40 -8.77 -6.19
N LEU A 116 -2.84 -9.57 -5.22
CA LEU A 116 -2.42 -10.97 -5.10
C LEU A 116 -2.81 -11.79 -6.34
N LEU A 117 -4.07 -11.70 -6.74
CA LEU A 117 -4.56 -12.40 -7.92
C LEU A 117 -3.84 -11.95 -9.19
N ALA A 118 -3.57 -10.65 -9.32
CA ALA A 118 -2.81 -10.09 -10.44
C ALA A 118 -1.34 -10.57 -10.47
N SER A 119 -0.73 -10.80 -9.30
CA SER A 119 0.63 -11.35 -9.21
C SER A 119 0.69 -12.88 -9.42
N GLY A 120 -0.46 -13.53 -9.62
CA GLY A 120 -0.55 -15.00 -9.75
C GLY A 120 -0.55 -15.74 -8.40
N GLU A 121 -0.60 -15.03 -7.28
CA GLU A 121 -0.75 -15.66 -5.97
C GLU A 121 -2.21 -16.04 -5.75
N ASN A 122 -2.43 -17.29 -5.33
CA ASN A 122 -3.76 -17.71 -4.87
C ASN A 122 -3.83 -17.53 -3.35
N PRO A 123 -4.63 -16.60 -2.83
CA PRO A 123 -4.70 -16.38 -1.39
C PRO A 123 -5.31 -17.61 -0.70
N SER A 124 -4.49 -18.35 0.05
CA SER A 124 -4.95 -19.49 0.87
C SER A 124 -5.87 -19.07 2.02
N VAL A 125 -5.76 -17.80 2.43
CA VAL A 125 -6.60 -17.18 3.47
C VAL A 125 -6.99 -15.79 3.00
N PHE A 126 -8.30 -15.53 2.88
CA PHE A 126 -8.81 -14.20 2.60
C PHE A 126 -8.65 -13.32 3.85
N ALA A 127 -7.76 -12.33 3.78
CA ALA A 127 -7.56 -11.37 4.86
C ALA A 127 -8.73 -10.37 4.91
N THR A 128 -9.82 -10.76 5.56
CA THR A 128 -11.07 -9.97 5.62
C THR A 128 -11.16 -9.04 6.82
N SER A 129 -10.20 -9.09 7.74
CA SER A 129 -10.16 -8.28 8.96
C SER A 129 -8.83 -7.55 9.14
N ALA A 130 -8.81 -6.52 9.98
CA ALA A 130 -7.59 -5.80 10.35
C ALA A 130 -6.54 -6.74 10.95
N LYS A 131 -6.95 -7.69 11.79
CA LYS A 131 -6.07 -8.71 12.38
C LYS A 131 -5.41 -9.58 11.32
N LEU A 132 -6.17 -10.09 10.36
CA LEU A 132 -5.63 -10.92 9.28
C LEU A 132 -4.73 -10.13 8.34
N LEU A 133 -5.08 -8.86 8.00
CA LEU A 133 -4.19 -7.97 7.25
C LEU A 133 -2.87 -7.76 8.00
N GLY A 134 -2.91 -7.53 9.31
CA GLY A 134 -1.70 -7.37 10.12
C GLY A 134 -0.85 -8.64 10.17
N GLN A 135 -1.44 -9.83 10.22
CA GLN A 135 -0.73 -11.09 10.12
C GLN A 135 -0.04 -11.24 8.75
N GLN A 136 -0.77 -10.93 7.65
CA GLN A 136 -0.20 -10.93 6.31
C GLN A 136 0.92 -9.90 6.16
N PHE A 137 0.76 -8.69 6.69
CA PHE A 137 1.79 -7.67 6.69
C PHE A 137 3.10 -8.19 7.32
N ARG A 138 3.03 -8.74 8.53
CA ARG A 138 4.21 -9.30 9.23
C ARG A 138 4.85 -10.43 8.45
N SER A 139 4.05 -11.43 8.05
CA SER A 139 4.55 -12.59 7.32
C SER A 139 5.23 -12.20 6.01
N ARG A 140 4.71 -11.20 5.29
CA ARG A 140 5.26 -10.77 4.01
C ARG A 140 6.52 -9.93 4.14
N ILE A 141 6.66 -9.17 5.22
CA ILE A 141 7.92 -8.50 5.55
C ILE A 141 8.99 -9.52 5.94
N GLU A 142 8.66 -10.50 6.77
CA GLU A 142 9.59 -11.56 7.20
C GLU A 142 10.04 -12.46 6.03
N LYS A 143 9.12 -12.74 5.10
CA LYS A 143 9.36 -13.59 3.93
C LYS A 143 9.57 -12.78 2.66
N PHE A 144 10.18 -11.62 2.76
CA PHE A 144 10.48 -10.80 1.59
C PHE A 144 11.39 -11.52 0.62
N HIS A 145 11.04 -11.49 -0.66
CA HIS A 145 11.81 -12.10 -1.73
C HIS A 145 12.43 -11.03 -2.63
N ASP A 146 13.73 -11.09 -2.83
CA ASP A 146 14.47 -10.10 -3.62
C ASP A 146 14.13 -10.20 -5.13
N ASP A 147 13.76 -11.40 -5.61
CA ASP A 147 13.50 -11.67 -7.03
C ASP A 147 12.00 -11.68 -7.42
N LYS A 148 11.12 -11.29 -6.53
CA LYS A 148 9.66 -11.31 -6.75
C LYS A 148 9.02 -10.00 -6.38
N VAL A 149 7.85 -9.76 -6.97
CA VAL A 149 6.96 -8.70 -6.52
C VAL A 149 6.41 -9.04 -5.13
N ASN A 150 6.67 -8.18 -4.14
CA ASN A 150 6.18 -8.38 -2.77
C ASN A 150 4.93 -7.53 -2.54
N ILE A 151 3.76 -8.18 -2.45
CA ILE A 151 2.48 -7.51 -2.17
C ILE A 151 2.29 -7.40 -0.66
N ILE A 152 2.32 -6.20 -0.10
CA ILE A 152 2.27 -5.95 1.35
C ILE A 152 1.00 -5.18 1.69
N PRO A 153 0.09 -5.73 2.53
CA PRO A 153 -1.17 -5.07 2.85
C PRO A 153 -1.02 -4.04 3.97
N LEU A 154 -1.78 -2.96 3.85
CA LEU A 154 -1.99 -1.94 4.87
C LEU A 154 -3.49 -1.78 5.15
N LEU A 155 -3.84 -1.11 6.24
CA LEU A 155 -5.23 -0.74 6.50
C LEU A 155 -5.74 0.24 5.43
N HIS A 156 -7.03 0.10 5.09
CA HIS A 156 -7.68 1.06 4.20
C HIS A 156 -7.72 2.46 4.84
N ALA A 157 -7.62 3.48 4.00
CA ALA A 157 -7.62 4.87 4.39
C ALA A 157 -8.69 5.28 5.40
N SER A 158 -9.92 4.81 5.18
CA SER A 158 -11.03 5.15 6.06
C SER A 158 -10.89 4.55 7.46
N ILE A 159 -10.23 3.39 7.57
CA ILE A 159 -9.99 2.68 8.82
C ILE A 159 -8.74 3.24 9.52
N ALA A 160 -7.74 3.66 8.77
CA ALA A 160 -6.54 4.28 9.33
C ALA A 160 -6.79 5.64 10.01
N ARG A 161 -7.96 6.24 9.81
CA ARG A 161 -8.37 7.45 10.55
C ARG A 161 -8.70 7.11 12.00
N GLY A 162 -8.27 7.96 12.95
CA GLY A 162 -8.29 7.79 14.39
C GLY A 162 -9.58 7.35 15.12
N LYS A 163 -10.66 7.05 14.39
CA LYS A 163 -11.89 6.45 14.94
C LYS A 163 -11.77 4.94 15.21
N PHE A 164 -10.80 4.28 14.60
CA PHE A 164 -10.73 2.82 14.52
C PHE A 164 -9.52 2.27 15.27
N LEU A 165 -9.31 2.74 16.51
CA LEU A 165 -8.19 2.32 17.36
C LEU A 165 -8.16 0.80 17.59
N GLU A 166 -9.31 0.14 17.63
CA GLU A 166 -9.39 -1.31 17.74
C GLU A 166 -8.80 -1.98 16.49
N ALA A 167 -9.15 -1.52 15.29
CA ALA A 167 -8.57 -2.04 14.05
C ALA A 167 -7.05 -1.80 13.98
N HIS A 168 -6.56 -0.69 14.52
CA HIS A 168 -5.12 -0.43 14.64
C HIS A 168 -4.45 -1.45 15.55
N ARG A 169 -5.02 -1.71 16.74
CA ARG A 169 -4.52 -2.70 17.70
C ARG A 169 -4.54 -4.11 17.10
N ASP A 170 -5.64 -4.46 16.44
CA ASP A 170 -5.80 -5.75 15.76
C ASP A 170 -4.74 -5.96 14.67
N PHE A 171 -4.48 -4.93 13.87
CA PHE A 171 -3.45 -4.99 12.83
C PHE A 171 -2.05 -5.16 13.41
N VAL A 172 -1.70 -4.35 14.40
CA VAL A 172 -0.38 -4.39 15.05
C VAL A 172 -0.21 -5.71 15.82
N GLY A 173 -1.27 -6.21 16.45
CA GLY A 173 -1.23 -7.40 17.31
C GLY A 173 -0.67 -7.09 18.70
N THR A 174 -0.53 -8.12 19.52
CA THR A 174 0.01 -8.00 20.88
C THR A 174 1.53 -7.88 20.85
N TYR A 175 2.02 -6.67 21.00
CA TYR A 175 3.44 -6.40 21.23
C TYR A 175 3.60 -5.79 22.63
N GLY A 176 4.06 -6.58 23.57
CA GLY A 176 4.34 -6.13 24.92
C GLY A 176 3.09 -5.62 25.69
N GLN A 177 3.31 -4.79 26.72
CA GLN A 177 2.22 -4.24 27.53
C GLN A 177 1.45 -3.10 26.86
N VAL A 178 2.10 -2.35 25.96
CA VAL A 178 1.48 -1.24 25.20
C VAL A 178 1.79 -1.46 23.73
N PRO A 179 0.76 -1.75 22.89
CA PRO A 179 0.97 -1.88 21.46
C PRO A 179 1.41 -0.53 20.88
N PRO A 180 2.38 -0.52 19.95
CA PRO A 180 2.78 0.71 19.28
C PRO A 180 1.62 1.27 18.44
N ASN A 181 1.65 2.57 18.17
CA ASN A 181 0.76 3.21 17.21
C ASN A 181 0.90 2.52 15.85
N TYR A 182 -0.23 2.30 15.16
CA TYR A 182 -0.27 1.68 13.83
C TYR A 182 0.71 2.35 12.83
N PHE A 183 0.70 3.67 12.78
CA PHE A 183 1.53 4.43 11.84
C PHE A 183 3.02 4.30 12.15
N ASP A 184 3.40 4.42 13.42
CA ASP A 184 4.78 4.23 13.85
C ASP A 184 5.24 2.79 13.62
N TYR A 185 4.37 1.83 13.88
CA TYR A 185 4.65 0.41 13.64
C TYR A 185 4.92 0.13 12.16
N VAL A 186 3.99 0.54 11.28
CA VAL A 186 4.12 0.33 9.84
C VAL A 186 5.31 1.10 9.27
N GLY A 187 5.43 2.39 9.62
CA GLY A 187 6.54 3.23 9.17
C GLY A 187 7.89 2.68 9.58
N THR A 188 8.02 2.20 10.82
CA THR A 188 9.25 1.57 11.33
C THR A 188 9.57 0.29 10.57
N LYS A 189 8.62 -0.64 10.47
CA LYS A 189 8.82 -1.92 9.79
C LYS A 189 9.16 -1.74 8.31
N PHE A 190 8.53 -0.76 7.68
CA PHE A 190 8.78 -0.46 6.28
C PHE A 190 10.15 0.20 6.08
N ALA A 191 10.55 1.14 6.93
CA ALA A 191 11.90 1.72 6.90
C ALA A 191 12.98 0.65 7.06
N ASP A 192 12.83 -0.25 8.03
CA ASP A 192 13.78 -1.36 8.26
C ASP A 192 13.86 -2.29 7.04
N LEU A 193 12.72 -2.59 6.40
CA LEU A 193 12.68 -3.38 5.17
C LEU A 193 13.43 -2.70 4.03
N LEU A 194 13.17 -1.40 3.79
CA LEU A 194 13.83 -0.63 2.73
C LEU A 194 15.35 -0.62 2.92
N LEU A 195 15.83 -0.38 4.13
CA LEU A 195 17.26 -0.37 4.44
C LEU A 195 17.91 -1.76 4.27
N ALA A 196 17.19 -2.81 4.60
CA ALA A 196 17.71 -4.17 4.49
C ALA A 196 17.71 -4.71 3.07
N LYS A 197 16.76 -4.28 2.22
CA LYS A 197 16.47 -4.91 0.94
C LYS A 197 16.64 -4.02 -0.28
N LEU A 198 16.58 -2.72 -0.13
CA LEU A 198 16.63 -1.76 -1.24
C LEU A 198 17.68 -0.65 -1.03
N SER A 199 18.65 -0.86 -0.15
CA SER A 199 19.68 0.14 0.15
C SER A 199 20.57 0.50 -1.06
N ASP A 200 20.70 -0.40 -2.00
CA ASP A 200 21.49 -0.25 -3.24
C ASP A 200 20.68 0.30 -4.44
N LYS A 201 19.37 0.48 -4.26
CA LYS A 201 18.51 0.97 -5.34
C LYS A 201 18.53 2.51 -5.43
N PRO A 202 18.33 3.08 -6.63
CA PRO A 202 18.31 4.53 -6.84
C PRO A 202 16.97 5.16 -6.39
N ILE A 203 16.63 4.93 -5.14
CA ILE A 203 15.37 5.39 -4.53
C ILE A 203 15.59 6.40 -3.40
N TRP A 204 16.85 6.79 -3.18
CA TRP A 204 17.27 7.59 -2.04
C TRP A 204 17.58 9.02 -2.42
N ILE A 205 17.29 9.93 -1.52
CA ILE A 205 17.75 11.32 -1.52
C ILE A 205 18.46 11.59 -0.20
N GLU A 206 19.57 12.36 -0.28
CA GLU A 206 20.34 12.81 0.88
C GLU A 206 19.76 14.09 1.50
#